data_536c8c252cad4de8d4da2c070f3df5d6
#
_entry.id   536c8c252cad4de8d4da2c070f3df5d6
#
_cell.length_a   1.000
_cell.length_b   1.000
_cell.length_c   1.000
_cell.angle_alpha   90.00
_cell.angle_beta   90.00
_cell.angle_gamma   90.00
#
_symmetry.space_group_name_H-M   'P 1'
#
loop_
_entity.id
_entity.type
_entity.pdbx_description
1 polymer ?
#
loop_
_entity_poly.entity_id
_entity_poly.type
_entity_poly.pdbx_seq_one_letter_code
_entity_poly.pdbx_strand_id
1 'polypeptide(L)'
;MAKRILVVEDNDLNRKLFCAVLKSQGFAVEPVADGLEALDRARDFVPNLIIMDIQMPNVSGLDLIESAKADSMLRSIPVLAVTAYAGKGDEERIREAGAEGYLAKPVSIGPFMTAVRALVEKDPG
;
A
#
# COMPACT_ATOMS: atom_id res chain seq x y z
N MET A 1 -2.22 15.80 -13.94
CA MET A 1 -3.03 14.59 -13.78
C MET A 1 -2.91 14.06 -12.36
N ALA A 2 -4.00 13.53 -11.84
CA ALA A 2 -3.97 12.99 -10.48
C ALA A 2 -3.08 11.76 -10.41
N LYS A 3 -2.28 11.66 -9.35
CA LYS A 3 -1.54 10.44 -9.06
C LYS A 3 -2.52 9.35 -8.64
N ARG A 4 -2.20 8.12 -8.96
CA ARG A 4 -3.06 6.96 -8.69
C ARG A 4 -2.52 6.14 -7.52
N ILE A 5 -3.40 5.81 -6.59
CA ILE A 5 -3.03 5.03 -5.40
C ILE A 5 -3.94 3.82 -5.30
N LEU A 6 -3.36 2.63 -5.19
CA LEU A 6 -4.08 1.40 -4.95
C LEU A 6 -4.08 1.14 -3.45
N VAL A 7 -5.27 0.92 -2.87
CA VAL A 7 -5.41 0.64 -1.43
C VAL A 7 -5.87 -0.79 -1.25
N VAL A 8 -4.98 -1.65 -0.77
CA VAL A 8 -5.27 -3.06 -0.51
C VAL A 8 -5.48 -3.25 0.99
N GLU A 9 -6.74 -3.36 1.40
CA GLU A 9 -7.14 -3.40 2.81
C GLU A 9 -8.45 -4.18 2.93
N ASP A 10 -8.45 -5.25 3.70
CA ASP A 10 -9.65 -6.08 3.86
C ASP A 10 -10.67 -5.49 4.84
N ASN A 11 -10.24 -4.68 5.80
CA ASN A 11 -11.14 -4.05 6.76
C ASN A 11 -11.90 -2.91 6.09
N ASP A 12 -13.23 -3.01 6.06
CA ASP A 12 -14.08 -2.03 5.38
C ASP A 12 -13.90 -0.61 5.90
N LEU A 13 -13.85 -0.46 7.23
CA LEU A 13 -13.74 0.87 7.83
C LEU A 13 -12.40 1.51 7.47
N ASN A 14 -11.30 0.77 7.62
CA ASN A 14 -9.97 1.29 7.29
C ASN A 14 -9.86 1.62 5.80
N ARG A 15 -10.39 0.75 4.95
CA ARG A 15 -10.35 0.96 3.50
C ARG A 15 -11.09 2.24 3.11
N LYS A 16 -12.30 2.43 3.67
CA LYS A 16 -13.09 3.62 3.40
C LYS A 16 -12.39 4.88 3.90
N LEU A 17 -11.80 4.80 5.09
CA LEU A 17 -11.08 5.95 5.68
C LEU A 17 -9.89 6.34 4.81
N PHE A 18 -9.05 5.39 4.44
CA PHE A 18 -7.88 5.66 3.61
C PHE A 18 -8.30 6.27 2.27
N CYS A 19 -9.30 5.68 1.63
CA CYS A 19 -9.77 6.19 0.34
C CYS A 19 -10.35 7.60 0.45
N ALA A 20 -11.13 7.88 1.49
CA ALA A 20 -11.71 9.21 1.69
C ALA A 20 -10.63 10.28 1.88
N VAL A 21 -9.65 9.99 2.73
CA VAL A 21 -8.54 10.92 2.99
C VAL A 21 -7.75 11.18 1.70
N LEU A 22 -7.41 10.13 0.96
CA LEU A 22 -6.62 10.26 -0.26
C LEU A 22 -7.38 11.02 -1.35
N LYS A 23 -8.66 10.74 -1.52
CA LYS A 23 -9.49 11.46 -2.50
C LYS A 23 -9.61 12.93 -2.15
N SER A 24 -9.70 13.26 -0.85
CA SER A 24 -9.78 14.65 -0.41
C SER A 24 -8.51 15.43 -0.73
N GLN A 25 -7.39 14.74 -0.95
CA GLN A 25 -6.11 15.35 -1.31
C GLN A 25 -5.86 15.34 -2.82
N GLY A 26 -6.85 14.94 -3.60
CA GLY A 26 -6.75 15.00 -5.06
C GLY A 26 -6.22 13.76 -5.74
N PHE A 27 -6.03 12.66 -5.02
CA PHE A 27 -5.55 11.40 -5.61
C PHE A 27 -6.70 10.62 -6.25
N ALA A 28 -6.38 9.89 -7.31
CA ALA A 28 -7.28 8.88 -7.86
C ALA A 28 -7.01 7.58 -7.09
N VAL A 29 -8.04 6.96 -6.54
CA VAL A 29 -7.87 5.82 -5.63
C VAL A 29 -8.67 4.63 -6.11
N GLU A 30 -8.04 3.46 -6.11
CA GLU A 30 -8.74 2.20 -6.36
C GLU A 30 -8.66 1.34 -5.09
N PRO A 31 -9.80 1.03 -4.47
CA PRO A 31 -9.81 0.14 -3.30
C PRO A 31 -9.86 -1.33 -3.72
N VAL A 32 -9.13 -2.17 -3.00
CA VAL A 32 -9.12 -3.62 -3.20
C VAL A 32 -9.33 -4.27 -1.83
N ALA A 33 -10.43 -4.99 -1.68
CA ALA A 33 -10.78 -5.64 -0.42
C ALA A 33 -10.16 -7.03 -0.29
N ASP A 34 -9.89 -7.69 -1.40
CA ASP A 34 -9.37 -9.07 -1.42
C ASP A 34 -7.93 -9.06 -1.93
N GLY A 35 -7.01 -9.48 -1.05
CA GLY A 35 -5.59 -9.54 -1.39
C GLY A 35 -5.28 -10.44 -2.59
N LEU A 36 -6.12 -11.44 -2.85
CA LEU A 36 -5.92 -12.32 -3.99
C LEU A 36 -6.06 -11.59 -5.33
N GLU A 37 -6.77 -10.46 -5.35
CA GLU A 37 -6.95 -9.65 -6.56
C GLU A 37 -5.93 -8.52 -6.68
N ALA A 38 -5.11 -8.32 -5.65
CA ALA A 38 -4.27 -7.13 -5.55
C ALA A 38 -3.33 -6.94 -6.73
N LEU A 39 -2.61 -7.98 -7.11
CA LEU A 39 -1.60 -7.86 -8.17
C LEU A 39 -2.23 -7.61 -9.54
N ASP A 40 -3.32 -8.32 -9.84
CA ASP A 40 -4.03 -8.11 -11.11
C ASP A 40 -4.60 -6.70 -11.19
N ARG A 41 -5.19 -6.22 -10.08
CA ARG A 41 -5.73 -4.87 -10.02
C ARG A 41 -4.63 -3.83 -10.16
N ALA A 42 -3.47 -4.09 -9.57
CA ALA A 42 -2.31 -3.19 -9.71
C ALA A 42 -1.83 -3.10 -11.16
N ARG A 43 -1.79 -4.23 -11.85
CA ARG A 43 -1.38 -4.23 -13.26
C ARG A 43 -2.34 -3.43 -14.13
N ASP A 44 -3.64 -3.54 -13.88
CA ASP A 44 -4.65 -2.81 -14.64
C ASP A 44 -4.67 -1.33 -14.32
N PHE A 45 -4.57 -0.99 -13.05
CA PHE A 45 -4.67 0.41 -12.60
C PHE A 45 -3.38 1.19 -12.81
N VAL A 46 -2.25 0.52 -12.78
CA VAL A 46 -0.91 1.09 -12.88
C VAL A 46 -0.75 2.25 -11.87
N PRO A 47 -0.78 1.95 -10.57
CA PRO A 47 -0.73 3.00 -9.55
C PRO A 47 0.66 3.61 -9.41
N ASN A 48 0.72 4.79 -8.83
CA ASN A 48 1.97 5.45 -8.46
C ASN A 48 2.42 5.03 -7.05
N LEU A 49 1.51 4.46 -6.28
CA LEU A 49 1.77 3.98 -4.93
C LEU A 49 0.79 2.86 -4.61
N ILE A 50 1.27 1.82 -3.92
CA ILE A 50 0.42 0.76 -3.39
C ILE A 50 0.46 0.84 -1.87
N ILE A 51 -0.71 0.96 -1.24
CA ILE A 51 -0.85 0.86 0.22
C ILE A 51 -1.31 -0.56 0.50
N MET A 52 -0.53 -1.32 1.26
CA MET A 52 -0.72 -2.75 1.44
C MET A 52 -0.87 -3.12 2.91
N ASP A 53 -2.05 -3.65 3.27
CA ASP A 53 -2.25 -4.24 4.59
C ASP A 53 -1.49 -5.57 4.65
N ILE A 54 -0.76 -5.79 5.73
CA ILE A 54 0.02 -7.00 5.89
C ILE A 54 -0.83 -8.18 6.40
N GLN A 55 -1.79 -7.89 7.31
CA GLN A 55 -2.64 -8.94 7.88
C GLN A 55 -3.97 -9.03 7.14
N MET A 56 -4.01 -9.89 6.14
CA MET A 56 -5.25 -10.16 5.40
C MET A 56 -5.57 -11.64 5.42
N PRO A 57 -6.86 -12.03 5.39
CA PRO A 57 -7.21 -13.44 5.25
C PRO A 57 -6.78 -13.95 3.88
N ASN A 58 -6.49 -15.23 3.80
CA ASN A 58 -6.19 -15.97 2.57
C ASN A 58 -4.83 -15.69 1.94
N VAL A 59 -4.23 -14.51 2.15
CA VAL A 59 -2.93 -14.19 1.56
C VAL A 59 -2.17 -13.23 2.46
N SER A 60 -0.86 -13.45 2.60
CA SER A 60 0.00 -12.57 3.37
C SER A 60 0.38 -11.33 2.54
N GLY A 61 0.28 -10.15 3.16
CA GLY A 61 0.77 -8.92 2.53
C GLY A 61 2.25 -8.98 2.23
N LEU A 62 3.04 -9.70 3.04
CA LEU A 62 4.48 -9.88 2.76
C LEU A 62 4.68 -10.61 1.44
N ASP A 63 3.93 -11.68 1.21
CA ASP A 63 4.02 -12.44 -0.04
C ASP A 63 3.63 -11.58 -1.24
N LEU A 64 2.60 -10.74 -1.07
CA LEU A 64 2.17 -9.84 -2.13
C LEU A 64 3.24 -8.80 -2.45
N ILE A 65 3.91 -8.26 -1.43
CA ILE A 65 4.99 -7.30 -1.63
C ILE A 65 6.14 -7.96 -2.40
N GLU A 66 6.55 -9.15 -1.98
CA GLU A 66 7.62 -9.88 -2.66
C GLU A 66 7.25 -10.17 -4.12
N SER A 67 6.01 -10.58 -4.37
CA SER A 67 5.52 -10.86 -5.72
C SER A 67 5.51 -9.59 -6.58
N ALA A 68 5.08 -8.46 -6.00
CA ALA A 68 5.08 -7.19 -6.71
C ALA A 68 6.50 -6.76 -7.08
N LYS A 69 7.46 -6.97 -6.18
CA LYS A 69 8.86 -6.59 -6.43
C LYS A 69 9.55 -7.52 -7.41
N ALA A 70 9.02 -8.72 -7.58
CA ALA A 70 9.52 -9.66 -8.60
C ALA A 70 8.85 -9.47 -9.97
N ASP A 71 7.79 -8.67 -10.02
CA ASP A 71 7.03 -8.45 -11.25
C ASP A 71 7.62 -7.28 -12.04
N SER A 72 7.91 -7.49 -13.32
CA SER A 72 8.55 -6.47 -14.15
C SER A 72 7.72 -5.20 -14.30
N MET A 73 6.39 -5.29 -14.20
CA MET A 73 5.51 -4.12 -14.32
C MET A 73 5.34 -3.38 -13.01
N LEU A 74 5.46 -4.08 -11.87
CA LEU A 74 5.11 -3.52 -10.57
C LEU A 74 6.31 -3.17 -9.70
N ARG A 75 7.48 -3.72 -9.98
CA ARG A 75 8.64 -3.60 -9.09
C ARG A 75 9.11 -2.17 -8.81
N SER A 76 8.85 -1.25 -9.72
CA SER A 76 9.25 0.15 -9.54
C SER A 76 8.23 0.96 -8.76
N ILE A 77 7.03 0.41 -8.52
CA ILE A 77 5.98 1.11 -7.80
C ILE A 77 6.26 1.00 -6.29
N PRO A 78 6.36 2.13 -5.57
CA PRO A 78 6.60 2.07 -4.13
C PRO A 78 5.42 1.44 -3.39
N VAL A 79 5.74 0.73 -2.30
CA VAL A 79 4.74 0.08 -1.46
C VAL A 79 4.84 0.63 -0.05
N LEU A 80 3.71 1.12 0.48
CA LEU A 80 3.59 1.54 1.86
C LEU A 80 2.84 0.43 2.61
N ALA A 81 3.54 -0.27 3.48
CA ALA A 81 2.95 -1.34 4.26
C ALA A 81 2.26 -0.79 5.50
N VAL A 82 1.10 -1.32 5.84
CA VAL A 82 0.35 -0.95 7.04
C VAL A 82 0.08 -2.22 7.82
N THR A 83 0.41 -2.23 9.11
CA THR A 83 0.31 -3.45 9.90
C THR A 83 -0.10 -3.18 11.34
N ALA A 84 -0.85 -4.14 11.93
CA ALA A 84 -1.18 -4.11 13.35
C ALA A 84 0.01 -4.60 14.21
N TYR A 85 0.98 -5.27 13.61
CA TYR A 85 2.15 -5.77 14.31
C TYR A 85 3.33 -4.83 14.10
N ALA A 86 3.81 -4.22 15.18
CA ALA A 86 4.80 -3.14 15.13
C ALA A 86 6.09 -3.48 15.89
N GLY A 87 6.44 -4.76 16.00
CA GLY A 87 7.69 -5.19 16.62
C GLY A 87 8.89 -4.87 15.71
N LYS A 88 10.09 -4.78 16.30
CA LYS A 88 11.30 -4.48 15.56
C LYS A 88 11.55 -5.48 14.42
N GLY A 89 11.39 -6.77 14.71
CA GLY A 89 11.59 -7.79 13.70
C GLY A 89 10.56 -7.71 12.57
N ASP A 90 9.36 -7.23 12.87
CA ASP A 90 8.30 -7.12 11.86
C ASP A 90 8.62 -6.04 10.85
N GLU A 91 9.09 -4.89 11.29
CA GLU A 91 9.47 -3.82 10.35
C GLU A 91 10.60 -4.27 9.43
N GLU A 92 11.62 -4.93 9.99
CA GLU A 92 12.73 -5.43 9.18
C GLU A 92 12.26 -6.41 8.12
N ARG A 93 11.38 -7.34 8.48
CA ARG A 93 10.83 -8.33 7.55
C ARG A 93 10.03 -7.68 6.44
N ILE A 94 9.24 -6.66 6.78
CA ILE A 94 8.43 -5.93 5.81
C ILE A 94 9.33 -5.18 4.83
N ARG A 95 10.38 -4.53 5.31
CA ARG A 95 11.30 -3.82 4.43
C ARG A 95 12.14 -4.77 3.60
N GLU A 96 12.53 -5.91 4.15
CA GLU A 96 13.26 -6.94 3.39
C GLU A 96 12.40 -7.52 2.26
N ALA A 97 11.09 -7.60 2.46
CA ALA A 97 10.17 -8.03 1.41
C ALA A 97 10.12 -7.04 0.26
N GLY A 98 10.49 -5.78 0.52
CA GLY A 98 10.60 -4.77 -0.52
C GLY A 98 9.76 -3.51 -0.29
N ALA A 99 9.08 -3.38 0.85
CA ALA A 99 8.29 -2.19 1.14
C ALA A 99 9.20 -0.98 1.33
N GLU A 100 8.86 0.12 0.71
CA GLU A 100 9.60 1.38 0.84
C GLU A 100 9.16 2.18 2.06
N GLY A 101 7.96 1.93 2.58
CA GLY A 101 7.45 2.60 3.75
C GLY A 101 6.70 1.66 4.66
N TYR A 102 6.48 2.08 5.90
CA TYR A 102 5.87 1.26 6.93
C TYR A 102 5.11 2.14 7.92
N LEU A 103 3.88 1.74 8.26
CA LEU A 103 3.10 2.38 9.30
C LEU A 103 2.43 1.33 10.18
N ALA A 104 2.40 1.60 11.48
CA ALA A 104 1.71 0.74 12.44
C ALA A 104 0.28 1.21 12.64
N LYS A 105 -0.66 0.29 12.77
CA LYS A 105 -2.05 0.59 13.13
C LYS A 105 -2.16 0.80 14.63
N PRO A 106 -3.05 1.66 15.10
CA PRO A 106 -3.98 2.48 14.32
C PRO A 106 -3.25 3.64 13.63
N VAL A 107 -3.64 3.93 12.39
CA VAL A 107 -2.95 4.92 11.57
C VAL A 107 -3.57 6.31 11.77
N SER A 108 -2.71 7.28 12.12
CA SER A 108 -3.15 8.68 12.21
C SER A 108 -3.02 9.37 10.87
N ILE A 109 -3.93 10.30 10.58
CA ILE A 109 -4.01 10.96 9.26
C ILE A 109 -2.72 11.72 8.93
N GLY A 110 -2.16 12.45 9.88
CA GLY A 110 -0.93 13.23 9.66
C GLY A 110 0.24 12.37 9.19
N PRO A 111 0.69 11.38 9.99
CA PRO A 111 1.76 10.48 9.57
C PRO A 111 1.44 9.71 8.29
N PHE A 112 0.16 9.33 8.10
CA PHE A 112 -0.27 8.64 6.89
C PHE A 112 -0.01 9.49 5.65
N MET A 113 -0.47 10.74 5.67
CA MET A 113 -0.29 11.63 4.51
C MET A 113 1.17 11.99 4.29
N THR A 114 1.95 12.14 5.35
CA THR A 114 3.38 12.38 5.22
C THR A 114 4.07 11.24 4.48
N ALA A 115 3.76 10.00 4.88
CA ALA A 115 4.33 8.82 4.23
C ALA A 115 3.87 8.69 2.77
N VAL A 116 2.59 8.93 2.51
CA VAL A 116 2.03 8.86 1.16
C VAL A 116 2.74 9.86 0.24
N ARG A 117 2.85 11.11 0.65
CA ARG A 117 3.47 12.13 -0.18
C ARG A 117 4.94 11.84 -0.45
N ALA A 118 5.67 11.38 0.57
CA ALA A 118 7.07 11.05 0.40
C ALA A 118 7.28 9.96 -0.65
N LEU A 119 6.42 8.94 -0.67
CA LEU A 119 6.56 7.82 -1.59
C LEU A 119 6.01 8.10 -2.98
N VAL A 120 4.91 8.84 -3.06
CA VAL A 120 4.32 9.22 -4.35
C VAL A 120 5.29 10.09 -5.16
N GLU A 121 6.02 10.96 -4.49
CA GLU A 121 6.99 11.84 -5.14
C GLU A 121 8.26 11.12 -5.59
N LYS A 122 8.50 9.92 -5.09
CA LYS A 122 9.65 9.11 -5.52
C LYS A 122 9.40 8.34 -6.79
N ASP A 123 8.20 8.45 -7.35
CA ASP A 123 7.86 7.77 -8.59
C ASP A 123 8.88 8.14 -9.67
N PRO A 124 9.62 7.16 -10.23
CA PRO A 124 10.62 7.41 -11.25
C PRO A 124 10.02 7.92 -12.55
N GLY A 125 8.75 7.93 -12.62
CA GLY A 125 7.89 8.47 -13.62
C GLY A 125 8.14 8.85 -14.91
#